data_8e49f1d556249ab399f7093bff6a78dd
#
_entry.id   8e49f1d556249ab399f7093bff6a78dd
#
_cell.length_a   1.000
_cell.length_b   1.000
_cell.length_c   1.000
_cell.angle_alpha   90.00
_cell.angle_beta   90.00
_cell.angle_gamma   90.00
#
_symmetry.space_group_name_H-M   'P 1'
#
loop_
_entity.id
_entity.type
_entity.pdbx_description
1 polymer ?
#
loop_
_entity_poly.entity_id
_entity_poly.type
_entity_poly.pdbx_seq_one_letter_code
_entity_poly.pdbx_strand_id
1 'polypeptide(L)'
;MLTQTNHKQTFRFVPSSSVPVDPKRVEDILKQEWELFTKGTGKSAEESRRSFKALPLGVTSSFQHWDPYPISIASAKGAYMTDVDGRQLLDLSMGFGAMLAGHLNPIVVEEIENSLTSGMLFVTPSPISTDAAERICNRFGIDQVRFTNSGTESTMYAVRVARSATEKMGILKVEGGYHGSYDPFVVSSKPALDKIGDPEDPIPAIDSNLVPGDIYVVPFNNIPALERMFEKNAKKIACFIVEPV
;
A
#
# COMPACT_ATOMS: atom_id res chain seq x y z
N MET A 1 -22.55 -12.00 -19.12
CA MET A 1 -21.34 -12.68 -19.61
C MET A 1 -20.21 -11.69 -19.51
N LEU A 2 -19.48 -11.69 -18.39
CA LEU A 2 -18.27 -10.88 -18.23
C LEU A 2 -17.11 -11.75 -18.73
N THR A 3 -16.53 -11.34 -19.81
CA THR A 3 -15.32 -11.95 -20.40
C THR A 3 -14.20 -11.90 -19.37
N GLN A 4 -13.67 -13.06 -19.02
CA GLN A 4 -12.42 -13.19 -18.28
C GLN A 4 -11.31 -12.49 -19.08
N THR A 5 -10.95 -11.30 -18.67
CA THR A 5 -9.74 -10.66 -19.16
C THR A 5 -8.55 -11.40 -18.52
N ASN A 6 -7.87 -12.19 -19.33
CA ASN A 6 -6.58 -12.80 -19.01
C ASN A 6 -5.56 -11.69 -18.73
N HIS A 7 -5.50 -11.20 -17.51
CA HIS A 7 -4.36 -10.41 -17.04
C HIS A 7 -3.20 -11.38 -16.77
N LYS A 8 -2.48 -11.74 -17.81
CA LYS A 8 -1.15 -12.28 -17.65
C LYS A 8 -0.28 -11.14 -17.07
N GLN A 9 -0.14 -11.10 -15.76
CA GLN A 9 0.93 -10.33 -15.13
C GLN A 9 2.25 -10.95 -15.59
N THR A 10 2.85 -10.40 -16.62
CA THR A 10 4.20 -10.75 -17.03
C THR A 10 5.15 -10.05 -16.06
N PHE A 11 5.54 -10.75 -15.00
CA PHE A 11 6.70 -10.35 -14.22
C PHE A 11 7.93 -10.44 -15.15
N ARG A 12 8.41 -9.31 -15.65
CA ARG A 12 9.74 -9.25 -16.27
C ARG A 12 10.76 -9.23 -15.15
N PHE A 13 11.23 -10.41 -14.77
CA PHE A 13 12.43 -10.54 -13.99
C PHE A 13 13.61 -10.11 -14.90
N VAL A 14 14.25 -9.00 -14.54
CA VAL A 14 15.53 -8.63 -15.16
C VAL A 14 16.61 -9.24 -14.26
N PRO A 15 17.27 -10.32 -14.67
CA PRO A 15 18.31 -10.93 -13.86
C PRO A 15 19.49 -9.96 -13.76
N SER A 16 19.83 -9.55 -12.55
CA SER A 16 21.06 -8.76 -12.28
C SER A 16 22.33 -9.61 -12.25
N SER A 17 22.21 -10.93 -12.46
CA SER A 17 23.33 -11.86 -12.44
C SER A 17 23.46 -12.62 -13.76
N SER A 18 24.69 -12.96 -14.12
CA SER A 18 25.09 -13.70 -15.30
C SER A 18 24.71 -15.20 -15.29
N VAL A 19 23.85 -15.63 -14.37
CA VAL A 19 23.37 -17.01 -14.34
C VAL A 19 22.13 -17.11 -15.23
N PRO A 20 22.20 -17.82 -16.36
CA PRO A 20 21.04 -18.00 -17.22
C PRO A 20 19.96 -18.79 -16.48
N VAL A 21 18.79 -18.18 -16.34
CA VAL A 21 17.60 -18.87 -15.82
C VAL A 21 16.98 -19.65 -16.98
N ASP A 22 16.90 -20.96 -16.83
CA ASP A 22 16.20 -21.83 -17.81
C ASP A 22 14.67 -21.58 -17.72
N PRO A 23 14.05 -20.99 -18.76
CA PRO A 23 12.61 -20.70 -18.75
C PRO A 23 11.75 -21.94 -18.54
N LYS A 24 12.16 -23.09 -19.12
CA LYS A 24 11.41 -24.35 -18.97
C LYS A 24 11.41 -24.84 -17.53
N ARG A 25 12.56 -24.75 -16.85
CA ARG A 25 12.64 -25.10 -15.43
C ARG A 25 11.76 -24.20 -14.57
N VAL A 26 11.65 -22.91 -14.88
CA VAL A 26 10.74 -21.97 -14.20
C VAL A 26 9.28 -22.39 -14.41
N GLU A 27 8.89 -22.71 -15.63
CA GLU A 27 7.52 -23.18 -15.95
C GLU A 27 7.18 -24.47 -15.20
N ASP A 28 8.10 -25.44 -15.18
CA ASP A 28 7.91 -26.71 -14.48
C ASP A 28 7.76 -26.52 -12.96
N ILE A 29 8.59 -25.64 -12.35
CA ILE A 29 8.50 -25.30 -10.93
C ILE A 29 7.16 -24.58 -10.65
N LEU A 30 6.79 -23.59 -11.43
CA LEU A 30 5.55 -22.87 -11.28
C LEU A 30 4.34 -23.82 -11.35
N LYS A 31 4.33 -24.76 -12.26
CA LYS A 31 3.28 -25.76 -12.36
C LYS A 31 3.18 -26.62 -11.09
N GLN A 32 4.32 -27.11 -10.58
CA GLN A 32 4.36 -27.89 -9.34
C GLN A 32 3.86 -27.09 -8.14
N GLU A 33 4.30 -25.83 -7.99
CA GLU A 33 3.86 -24.95 -6.91
C GLU A 33 2.35 -24.64 -6.99
N TRP A 34 1.80 -24.43 -8.20
CA TRP A 34 0.38 -24.26 -8.42
C TRP A 34 -0.44 -25.50 -8.02
N GLU A 35 0.04 -26.69 -8.37
CA GLU A 35 -0.61 -27.96 -7.98
C GLU A 35 -0.60 -28.14 -6.46
N LEU A 36 0.53 -27.87 -5.79
CA LEU A 36 0.67 -27.92 -4.33
C LEU A 36 -0.24 -26.89 -3.65
N PHE A 37 -0.26 -25.67 -4.14
CA PHE A 37 -1.11 -24.59 -3.63
C PHE A 37 -2.58 -24.99 -3.71
N THR A 38 -3.08 -25.34 -4.89
CA THR A 38 -4.50 -25.66 -5.08
C THR A 38 -4.94 -26.91 -4.30
N LYS A 39 -4.08 -27.91 -4.18
CA LYS A 39 -4.32 -29.11 -3.37
C LYS A 39 -4.41 -28.79 -1.87
N GLY A 40 -3.63 -27.83 -1.40
CA GLY A 40 -3.54 -27.47 0.01
C GLY A 40 -4.49 -26.38 0.48
N THR A 41 -5.27 -25.74 -0.43
CA THR A 41 -6.07 -24.54 -0.14
C THR A 41 -7.51 -24.62 -0.64
N GLY A 42 -8.12 -25.79 -0.52
CA GLY A 42 -9.48 -26.04 -1.03
C GLY A 42 -10.56 -25.15 -0.39
N LYS A 43 -10.47 -24.90 0.92
CA LYS A 43 -11.41 -24.01 1.63
C LYS A 43 -11.19 -22.54 1.26
N SER A 44 -9.96 -22.12 1.06
CA SER A 44 -9.66 -20.78 0.55
C SER A 44 -10.24 -20.57 -0.85
N ALA A 45 -10.18 -21.59 -1.72
CA ALA A 45 -10.82 -21.56 -3.04
C ALA A 45 -12.35 -21.44 -2.94
N GLU A 46 -12.98 -22.16 -2.00
CA GLU A 46 -14.41 -22.08 -1.74
C GLU A 46 -14.81 -20.70 -1.23
N GLU A 47 -14.07 -20.17 -0.27
CA GLU A 47 -14.29 -18.82 0.28
C GLU A 47 -14.12 -17.73 -0.79
N SER A 48 -13.13 -17.85 -1.66
CA SER A 48 -12.96 -16.96 -2.80
C SER A 48 -14.18 -16.98 -3.73
N ARG A 49 -14.71 -18.15 -4.08
CA ARG A 49 -15.94 -18.25 -4.89
C ARG A 49 -17.15 -17.63 -4.20
N ARG A 50 -17.24 -17.73 -2.87
CA ARG A 50 -18.29 -17.12 -2.08
C ARG A 50 -18.17 -15.59 -2.09
N SER A 51 -16.96 -15.08 -1.85
CA SER A 51 -16.69 -13.65 -1.74
C SER A 51 -16.88 -12.89 -3.06
N PHE A 52 -16.61 -13.51 -4.20
CA PHE A 52 -16.88 -12.94 -5.53
C PHE A 52 -18.35 -12.54 -5.76
N LYS A 53 -19.29 -13.11 -5.02
CA LYS A 53 -20.71 -12.75 -5.12
C LYS A 53 -21.03 -11.40 -4.49
N ALA A 54 -20.20 -10.92 -3.58
CA ALA A 54 -20.45 -9.73 -2.77
C ALA A 54 -19.32 -8.67 -2.87
N LEU A 55 -18.12 -9.08 -3.25
CA LEU A 55 -16.96 -8.22 -3.29
C LEU A 55 -16.37 -8.14 -4.70
N PRO A 56 -16.03 -6.95 -5.21
CA PRO A 56 -15.28 -6.82 -6.45
C PRO A 56 -13.96 -7.61 -6.36
N LEU A 57 -13.65 -8.41 -7.39
CA LEU A 57 -12.49 -9.31 -7.41
C LEU A 57 -12.47 -10.35 -6.26
N GLY A 58 -13.57 -10.50 -5.50
CA GLY A 58 -13.65 -11.39 -4.35
C GLY A 58 -12.85 -10.95 -3.12
N VAL A 59 -12.39 -9.71 -3.06
CA VAL A 59 -11.53 -9.18 -1.99
C VAL A 59 -11.99 -7.81 -1.53
N THR A 60 -11.60 -7.41 -0.31
CA THR A 60 -11.95 -6.11 0.27
C THR A 60 -11.11 -4.97 -0.29
N SER A 61 -9.93 -5.27 -0.84
CA SER A 61 -9.07 -4.31 -1.52
C SER A 61 -8.29 -5.00 -2.65
N SER A 62 -8.15 -4.32 -3.79
CA SER A 62 -7.60 -4.89 -5.03
C SER A 62 -6.20 -5.49 -4.87
N PHE A 63 -5.38 -4.99 -3.95
CA PHE A 63 -4.05 -5.54 -3.70
C PHE A 63 -4.06 -6.95 -3.08
N GLN A 64 -5.21 -7.38 -2.52
CA GLN A 64 -5.40 -8.73 -1.97
C GLN A 64 -5.77 -9.76 -3.04
N HIS A 65 -6.05 -9.32 -4.27
CA HIS A 65 -6.41 -10.23 -5.36
C HIS A 65 -5.16 -10.88 -5.95
N TRP A 66 -5.13 -12.21 -5.96
CA TRP A 66 -4.08 -13.05 -6.53
C TRP A 66 -4.66 -14.24 -7.25
N ASP A 67 -4.00 -14.65 -8.34
CA ASP A 67 -4.33 -15.88 -9.05
C ASP A 67 -3.76 -17.10 -8.31
N PRO A 68 -4.48 -18.24 -8.30
CA PRO A 68 -5.84 -18.48 -8.80
C PRO A 68 -6.90 -17.92 -7.84
N TYR A 69 -6.54 -17.66 -6.60
CA TYR A 69 -7.33 -17.06 -5.52
C TYR A 69 -6.42 -16.74 -4.32
N PRO A 70 -6.76 -15.74 -3.50
CA PRO A 70 -6.01 -15.45 -2.29
C PRO A 70 -6.25 -16.50 -1.21
N ILE A 71 -5.26 -16.71 -0.34
CA ILE A 71 -5.43 -17.48 0.89
C ILE A 71 -6.34 -16.69 1.85
N SER A 72 -7.33 -17.37 2.42
CA SER A 72 -8.23 -16.79 3.43
C SER A 72 -7.73 -17.09 4.84
N ILE A 73 -7.55 -16.07 5.66
CA ILE A 73 -7.05 -16.21 7.03
C ILE A 73 -8.21 -16.35 8.01
N ALA A 74 -8.14 -17.36 8.87
CA ALA A 74 -9.12 -17.62 9.92
C ALA A 74 -8.75 -16.97 11.26
N SER A 75 -7.47 -16.95 11.62
CA SER A 75 -6.97 -16.39 12.89
C SER A 75 -5.51 -16.02 12.79
N ALA A 76 -5.03 -15.22 13.76
CA ALA A 76 -3.62 -14.89 13.87
C ALA A 76 -3.23 -14.68 15.34
N LYS A 77 -1.97 -14.99 15.70
CA LYS A 77 -1.41 -14.74 17.03
C LYS A 77 0.11 -14.58 16.96
N GLY A 78 0.64 -13.55 17.61
CA GLY A 78 2.07 -13.25 17.56
C GLY A 78 2.52 -12.98 16.13
N ALA A 79 3.48 -13.74 15.62
CA ALA A 79 3.99 -13.64 14.25
C ALA A 79 3.33 -14.63 13.28
N TYR A 80 2.30 -15.36 13.69
CA TYR A 80 1.72 -16.41 12.87
C TYR A 80 0.26 -16.17 12.55
N MET A 81 -0.13 -16.53 11.32
CA MET A 81 -1.50 -16.59 10.85
C MET A 81 -1.89 -18.06 10.61
N THR A 82 -3.16 -18.39 10.82
CA THR A 82 -3.74 -19.67 10.45
C THR A 82 -4.81 -19.45 9.40
N ASP A 83 -4.68 -20.11 8.27
CA ASP A 83 -5.66 -20.01 7.21
C ASP A 83 -6.91 -20.88 7.47
N VAL A 84 -7.92 -20.73 6.63
CA VAL A 84 -9.18 -21.51 6.74
C VAL A 84 -8.97 -23.00 6.44
N ASP A 85 -7.87 -23.36 5.80
CA ASP A 85 -7.47 -24.74 5.51
C ASP A 85 -6.72 -25.38 6.70
N GLY A 86 -6.38 -24.58 7.76
CA GLY A 86 -5.71 -25.02 8.98
C GLY A 86 -4.18 -24.97 8.90
N ARG A 87 -3.60 -24.36 7.86
CA ARG A 87 -2.15 -24.22 7.74
C ARG A 87 -1.69 -23.02 8.53
N GLN A 88 -0.57 -23.17 9.22
CA GLN A 88 0.10 -22.08 9.93
C GLN A 88 1.14 -21.42 9.03
N LEU A 89 1.07 -20.10 8.91
CA LEU A 89 1.93 -19.26 8.07
C LEU A 89 2.64 -18.24 8.95
N LEU A 90 3.93 -18.01 8.70
CA LEU A 90 4.65 -16.89 9.29
C LEU A 90 4.24 -15.61 8.56
N ASP A 91 3.72 -14.62 9.31
CA ASP A 91 3.33 -13.33 8.74
C ASP A 91 4.54 -12.39 8.68
N LEU A 92 5.14 -12.29 7.51
CA LEU A 92 6.23 -11.34 7.23
C LEU A 92 5.73 -9.97 6.79
N SER A 93 4.44 -9.84 6.50
CA SER A 93 3.82 -8.58 6.10
C SER A 93 3.38 -7.74 7.30
N MET A 94 2.90 -8.39 8.36
CA MET A 94 2.42 -7.72 9.59
C MET A 94 1.52 -6.52 9.32
N GLY A 95 0.59 -6.66 8.35
CA GLY A 95 -0.31 -5.58 7.93
C GLY A 95 0.43 -4.36 7.37
N PHE A 96 1.47 -4.59 6.56
CA PHE A 96 2.40 -3.55 6.07
C PHE A 96 3.08 -2.77 7.20
N GLY A 97 3.46 -3.47 8.28
CA GLY A 97 4.12 -2.89 9.45
C GLY A 97 3.18 -2.33 10.53
N ALA A 98 1.86 -2.28 10.27
CA ALA A 98 0.89 -1.78 11.27
C ALA A 98 0.82 -2.66 12.52
N MET A 99 1.05 -3.98 12.39
CA MET A 99 1.02 -4.95 13.49
C MET A 99 2.40 -5.13 14.15
N LEU A 100 3.11 -4.04 14.39
CA LEU A 100 4.48 -4.04 14.95
C LEU A 100 4.62 -4.85 16.25
N ALA A 101 3.59 -4.85 17.09
CA ALA A 101 3.57 -5.58 18.36
C ALA A 101 3.16 -7.06 18.21
N GLY A 102 2.87 -7.53 17.00
CA GLY A 102 2.33 -8.86 16.72
C GLY A 102 0.81 -8.95 16.88
N HIS A 103 0.24 -9.98 16.27
CA HIS A 103 -1.19 -10.26 16.37
C HIS A 103 -1.59 -10.61 17.80
N LEU A 104 -2.72 -10.08 18.25
CA LEU A 104 -3.27 -10.32 19.60
C LEU A 104 -2.23 -10.07 20.71
N ASN A 105 -1.48 -8.97 20.63
CA ASN A 105 -0.63 -8.56 21.73
C ASN A 105 -1.47 -8.40 23.00
N PRO A 106 -1.15 -9.10 24.12
CA PRO A 106 -2.01 -9.14 25.29
C PRO A 106 -2.26 -7.76 25.91
N ILE A 107 -1.27 -6.87 25.94
CA ILE A 107 -1.43 -5.51 26.45
C ILE A 107 -2.42 -4.71 25.62
N VAL A 108 -2.32 -4.82 24.28
CA VAL A 108 -3.23 -4.12 23.36
C VAL A 108 -4.64 -4.67 23.47
N VAL A 109 -4.81 -5.98 23.59
CA VAL A 109 -6.12 -6.63 23.76
C VAL A 109 -6.77 -6.18 25.07
N GLU A 110 -6.04 -6.22 26.18
CA GLU A 110 -6.53 -5.77 27.49
C GLU A 110 -7.01 -4.31 27.48
N GLU A 111 -6.25 -3.40 26.89
CA GLU A 111 -6.63 -1.99 26.78
C GLU A 111 -7.87 -1.79 25.89
N ILE A 112 -8.01 -2.57 24.82
CA ILE A 112 -9.21 -2.54 23.99
C ILE A 112 -10.43 -3.05 24.78
N GLU A 113 -10.31 -4.18 25.48
CA GLU A 113 -11.39 -4.74 26.29
C GLU A 113 -11.84 -3.76 27.39
N ASN A 114 -10.89 -3.11 28.08
CA ASN A 114 -11.19 -2.08 29.07
C ASN A 114 -11.92 -0.89 28.45
N SER A 115 -11.53 -0.47 27.27
CA SER A 115 -12.13 0.68 26.59
C SER A 115 -13.55 0.41 26.09
N LEU A 116 -13.90 -0.83 25.77
CA LEU A 116 -15.25 -1.20 25.28
C LEU A 116 -16.36 -0.85 26.28
N THR A 117 -16.07 -0.89 27.57
CA THR A 117 -17.06 -0.57 28.63
C THR A 117 -17.40 0.92 28.72
N SER A 118 -16.55 1.79 28.14
CA SER A 118 -16.70 3.25 28.19
C SER A 118 -17.27 3.84 26.90
N GLY A 119 -17.46 3.01 25.88
CA GLY A 119 -17.93 3.41 24.55
C GLY A 119 -16.79 3.54 23.54
N MET A 120 -17.12 3.40 22.24
CA MET A 120 -16.13 3.25 21.18
C MET A 120 -16.03 4.46 20.25
N LEU A 121 -17.07 5.26 20.13
CA LEU A 121 -17.13 6.36 19.16
C LEU A 121 -17.82 7.57 19.76
N PHE A 122 -17.08 8.67 19.83
CA PHE A 122 -17.59 9.95 20.31
C PHE A 122 -17.40 11.03 19.24
N VAL A 123 -18.43 11.84 19.03
CA VAL A 123 -18.33 13.03 18.15
C VAL A 123 -17.54 14.16 18.85
N THR A 124 -17.54 14.15 20.17
CA THR A 124 -16.85 15.11 21.03
C THR A 124 -15.44 14.61 21.42
N PRO A 125 -14.53 15.52 21.81
CA PRO A 125 -13.20 15.12 22.29
C PRO A 125 -13.24 14.15 23.45
N SER A 126 -12.27 13.26 23.51
CA SER A 126 -12.08 12.27 24.58
C SER A 126 -10.68 12.39 25.18
N PRO A 127 -10.50 12.24 26.51
CA PRO A 127 -9.19 12.26 27.15
C PRO A 127 -8.17 11.30 26.52
N ILE A 128 -8.59 10.11 26.12
CA ILE A 128 -7.72 9.12 25.48
C ILE A 128 -7.06 9.64 24.19
N SER A 129 -7.76 10.51 23.44
CA SER A 129 -7.20 11.12 22.23
C SER A 129 -6.09 12.12 22.59
N THR A 130 -6.24 12.85 23.68
CA THR A 130 -5.24 13.79 24.20
C THR A 130 -4.01 13.03 24.70
N ASP A 131 -4.21 12.00 25.52
CA ASP A 131 -3.12 11.15 26.04
C ASP A 131 -2.30 10.52 24.90
N ALA A 132 -2.99 10.02 23.85
CA ALA A 132 -2.34 9.48 22.67
C ALA A 132 -1.54 10.56 21.91
N ALA A 133 -2.10 11.76 21.74
CA ALA A 133 -1.43 12.87 21.08
C ALA A 133 -0.18 13.30 21.83
N GLU A 134 -0.24 13.46 23.13
CA GLU A 134 0.90 13.84 23.99
C GLU A 134 2.03 12.80 23.90
N ARG A 135 1.70 11.52 23.96
CA ARG A 135 2.69 10.43 23.82
C ARG A 135 3.39 10.45 22.46
N ILE A 136 2.64 10.70 21.38
CA ILE A 136 3.19 10.80 20.03
C ILE A 136 4.09 12.04 19.93
N CYS A 137 3.62 13.21 20.37
CA CYS A 137 4.38 14.45 20.33
C CYS A 137 5.71 14.29 21.09
N ASN A 138 5.66 13.75 22.30
CA ASN A 138 6.86 13.54 23.13
C ASN A 138 7.84 12.53 22.49
N ARG A 139 7.33 11.45 21.87
CA ARG A 139 8.19 10.43 21.26
C ARG A 139 8.90 10.91 20.02
N PHE A 140 8.23 11.70 19.19
CA PHE A 140 8.75 12.14 17.90
C PHE A 140 9.28 13.58 17.88
N GLY A 141 9.18 14.32 19.00
CA GLY A 141 9.66 15.70 19.10
C GLY A 141 8.87 16.64 18.19
N ILE A 142 7.57 16.46 18.05
CA ILE A 142 6.68 17.30 17.24
C ILE A 142 5.70 18.06 18.13
N ASP A 143 5.27 19.25 17.68
CA ASP A 143 4.42 20.14 18.49
C ASP A 143 2.97 19.65 18.58
N GLN A 144 2.43 19.13 17.48
CA GLN A 144 1.04 18.74 17.37
C GLN A 144 0.84 17.56 16.41
N VAL A 145 -0.20 16.77 16.65
CA VAL A 145 -0.61 15.66 15.79
C VAL A 145 -2.10 15.76 15.46
N ARG A 146 -2.45 15.33 14.24
CA ARG A 146 -3.83 15.13 13.81
C ARG A 146 -4.05 13.67 13.50
N PHE A 147 -5.08 13.07 14.10
CA PHE A 147 -5.50 11.70 13.79
C PHE A 147 -6.39 11.68 12.56
N THR A 148 -6.26 10.62 11.78
CA THR A 148 -7.07 10.31 10.60
C THR A 148 -7.39 8.82 10.58
N ASN A 149 -8.33 8.38 9.73
CA ASN A 149 -8.72 6.97 9.67
C ASN A 149 -7.84 6.13 8.75
N SER A 150 -7.01 6.75 7.92
CA SER A 150 -6.12 6.04 6.99
C SER A 150 -4.91 6.87 6.62
N GLY A 151 -3.86 6.20 6.10
CA GLY A 151 -2.69 6.87 5.54
C GLY A 151 -3.05 7.76 4.34
N THR A 152 -4.01 7.35 3.52
CA THR A 152 -4.53 8.18 2.42
C THR A 152 -5.10 9.50 2.91
N GLU A 153 -5.90 9.48 3.97
CA GLU A 153 -6.41 10.72 4.58
C GLU A 153 -5.28 11.58 5.12
N SER A 154 -4.31 10.98 5.81
CA SER A 154 -3.16 11.72 6.37
C SER A 154 -2.36 12.43 5.29
N THR A 155 -2.00 11.75 4.23
CA THR A 155 -1.24 12.33 3.11
C THR A 155 -2.06 13.37 2.34
N MET A 156 -3.36 13.16 2.17
CA MET A 156 -4.26 14.13 1.57
C MET A 156 -4.34 15.42 2.41
N TYR A 157 -4.44 15.31 3.75
CA TYR A 157 -4.42 16.47 4.62
C TYR A 157 -3.07 17.18 4.61
N ALA A 158 -1.95 16.44 4.59
CA ALA A 158 -0.62 17.03 4.51
C ALA A 158 -0.46 17.88 3.24
N VAL A 159 -0.88 17.37 2.08
CA VAL A 159 -0.88 18.13 0.83
C VAL A 159 -1.79 19.36 0.90
N ARG A 160 -2.97 19.21 1.50
CA ARG A 160 -3.88 20.35 1.66
C ARG A 160 -3.29 21.46 2.51
N VAL A 161 -2.62 21.11 3.59
CA VAL A 161 -1.90 22.07 4.45
C VAL A 161 -0.74 22.73 3.67
N ALA A 162 0.06 21.94 2.96
CA ALA A 162 1.15 22.45 2.14
C ALA A 162 0.67 23.44 1.06
N ARG A 163 -0.41 23.11 0.35
CA ARG A 163 -1.02 24.00 -0.64
C ARG A 163 -1.52 25.30 -0.01
N SER A 164 -2.17 25.22 1.14
CA SER A 164 -2.65 26.40 1.86
C SER A 164 -1.52 27.29 2.35
N ALA A 165 -0.44 26.70 2.86
CA ALA A 165 0.70 27.44 3.40
C ALA A 165 1.58 28.07 2.31
N THR A 166 1.65 27.46 1.12
CA THR A 166 2.52 27.93 0.04
C THR A 166 1.79 28.71 -1.04
N GLU A 167 0.46 28.65 -1.05
CA GLU A 167 -0.41 29.18 -2.14
C GLU A 167 -0.07 28.58 -3.51
N LYS A 168 0.49 27.36 -3.52
CA LYS A 168 0.86 26.61 -4.73
C LYS A 168 0.05 25.33 -4.84
N MET A 169 -0.05 24.75 -6.04
CA MET A 169 -0.89 23.58 -6.30
C MET A 169 -0.11 22.30 -6.62
N GLY A 170 1.12 22.41 -7.11
CA GLY A 170 1.89 21.29 -7.62
C GLY A 170 2.36 20.35 -6.53
N ILE A 171 2.34 19.06 -6.83
CA ILE A 171 2.90 18.00 -5.98
C ILE A 171 4.07 17.37 -6.73
N LEU A 172 5.23 17.32 -6.10
CA LEU A 172 6.35 16.55 -6.58
C LEU A 172 6.40 15.22 -5.82
N LYS A 173 6.62 14.12 -6.52
CA LYS A 173 6.78 12.78 -5.94
C LYS A 173 7.89 11.99 -6.65
N VAL A 174 8.35 10.95 -6.01
CA VAL A 174 9.24 9.97 -6.62
C VAL A 174 8.41 8.98 -7.45
N GLU A 175 8.94 8.60 -8.61
CA GLU A 175 8.35 7.56 -9.44
C GLU A 175 8.30 6.21 -8.71
N GLY A 176 7.16 5.50 -8.83
CA GLY A 176 6.93 4.25 -8.10
C GLY A 176 6.49 4.43 -6.66
N GLY A 177 6.69 5.60 -6.04
CA GLY A 177 6.34 5.85 -4.64
C GLY A 177 4.82 5.76 -4.39
N TYR A 178 4.42 5.08 -3.30
CA TYR A 178 3.04 4.91 -2.89
C TYR A 178 2.69 5.87 -1.75
N HIS A 179 1.63 6.65 -1.91
CA HIS A 179 1.18 7.65 -0.93
C HIS A 179 -0.32 7.55 -0.60
N GLY A 180 -0.94 6.44 -0.91
CA GLY A 180 -2.39 6.23 -0.75
C GLY A 180 -3.16 6.31 -2.06
N SER A 181 -4.49 6.23 -1.96
CA SER A 181 -5.40 6.12 -3.11
C SER A 181 -6.05 7.45 -3.52
N TYR A 182 -5.50 8.59 -3.11
CA TYR A 182 -5.91 9.91 -3.57
C TYR A 182 -5.44 10.13 -5.02
N ASP A 183 -6.30 10.66 -5.90
CA ASP A 183 -6.03 10.74 -7.34
C ASP A 183 -4.63 11.25 -7.72
N PRO A 184 -4.11 12.35 -7.14
CA PRO A 184 -2.75 12.79 -7.43
C PRO A 184 -1.66 11.78 -7.07
N PHE A 185 -1.92 10.87 -6.12
CA PHE A 185 -0.94 9.92 -5.63
C PHE A 185 -0.89 8.62 -6.44
N VAL A 186 -1.95 8.28 -7.17
CA VAL A 186 -1.94 7.09 -8.03
C VAL A 186 -1.17 7.33 -9.33
N VAL A 187 -0.88 8.59 -9.68
CA VAL A 187 0.02 8.93 -10.78
C VAL A 187 1.40 8.36 -10.50
N SER A 188 1.94 7.60 -11.45
CA SER A 188 3.28 6.96 -11.33
C SER A 188 3.49 6.14 -10.05
N SER A 189 2.43 5.51 -9.48
CA SER A 189 2.57 4.61 -8.33
C SER A 189 3.05 3.22 -8.73
N LYS A 190 2.56 2.72 -9.87
CA LYS A 190 2.96 1.44 -10.48
C LYS A 190 3.02 1.63 -11.99
N PRO A 191 3.91 2.49 -12.48
CA PRO A 191 3.92 2.85 -13.89
C PRO A 191 4.36 1.67 -14.75
N ALA A 192 3.70 1.48 -15.87
CA ALA A 192 4.20 0.60 -16.92
C ALA A 192 5.46 1.23 -17.53
N LEU A 193 6.50 0.43 -17.76
CA LEU A 193 7.82 0.92 -18.21
C LEU A 193 7.77 1.68 -19.54
N ASP A 194 6.82 1.36 -20.40
CA ASP A 194 6.58 2.03 -21.68
C ASP A 194 5.87 3.39 -21.54
N LYS A 195 5.37 3.72 -20.34
CA LYS A 195 4.64 4.97 -20.08
C LYS A 195 5.44 6.03 -19.31
N ILE A 196 6.58 5.66 -18.73
CA ILE A 196 7.35 6.57 -17.89
C ILE A 196 8.22 7.57 -18.68
N GLY A 197 8.41 7.34 -19.98
CA GLY A 197 9.35 8.11 -20.79
C GLY A 197 10.81 7.76 -20.53
N ASP A 198 11.67 8.77 -20.48
CA ASP A 198 13.08 8.58 -20.14
C ASP A 198 13.23 8.28 -18.64
N PRO A 199 13.87 7.17 -18.24
CA PRO A 199 14.08 6.88 -16.82
C PRO A 199 14.84 7.96 -16.04
N GLU A 200 15.67 8.77 -16.71
CA GLU A 200 16.39 9.89 -16.09
C GLU A 200 15.59 11.20 -16.05
N ASP A 201 14.50 11.30 -16.81
CA ASP A 201 13.58 12.45 -16.85
C ASP A 201 12.14 11.94 -17.06
N PRO A 202 11.58 11.19 -16.07
CA PRO A 202 10.30 10.53 -16.22
C PRO A 202 9.15 11.52 -16.31
N ILE A 203 8.15 11.14 -17.07
CA ILE A 203 6.89 11.87 -17.16
C ILE A 203 5.82 11.24 -16.26
N PRO A 204 4.86 12.03 -15.75
CA PRO A 204 3.75 11.50 -14.97
C PRO A 204 2.98 10.42 -15.73
N ALA A 205 3.07 9.17 -15.29
CA ALA A 205 2.34 8.05 -15.90
C ALA A 205 0.93 7.95 -15.30
N ILE A 206 -0.08 8.08 -16.16
CA ILE A 206 -1.49 8.04 -15.77
C ILE A 206 -2.14 6.82 -16.43
N ASP A 207 -2.64 5.89 -15.63
CA ASP A 207 -3.28 4.66 -16.11
C ASP A 207 -4.79 4.74 -16.29
N SER A 208 -5.39 5.91 -16.01
CA SER A 208 -6.84 6.13 -16.06
C SER A 208 -7.18 7.52 -16.59
N ASN A 209 -8.48 7.77 -16.82
CA ASN A 209 -8.99 9.08 -17.21
C ASN A 209 -9.00 10.10 -16.06
N LEU A 210 -8.18 9.90 -15.03
CA LEU A 210 -8.03 10.83 -13.93
C LEU A 210 -7.35 12.11 -14.39
N VAL A 211 -7.79 13.24 -13.83
CA VAL A 211 -7.15 14.55 -14.03
C VAL A 211 -6.47 14.95 -12.73
N PRO A 212 -5.22 14.53 -12.51
CA PRO A 212 -4.57 14.62 -11.19
C PRO A 212 -4.13 16.03 -10.81
N GLY A 213 -4.21 17.01 -11.72
CA GLY A 213 -3.67 18.34 -11.55
C GLY A 213 -2.17 18.43 -11.82
N ASP A 214 -1.49 19.40 -11.22
CA ASP A 214 -0.06 19.64 -11.41
C ASP A 214 0.76 18.61 -10.60
N ILE A 215 1.06 17.48 -11.22
CA ILE A 215 1.91 16.42 -10.64
C ILE A 215 3.25 16.41 -11.38
N TYR A 216 4.32 16.40 -10.61
CA TYR A 216 5.69 16.29 -11.06
C TYR A 216 6.30 14.99 -10.54
N VAL A 217 7.15 14.36 -11.34
CA VAL A 217 7.76 13.08 -11.00
C VAL A 217 9.27 13.16 -11.20
N VAL A 218 10.02 12.56 -10.29
CA VAL A 218 11.48 12.42 -10.41
C VAL A 218 11.90 10.98 -10.16
N PRO A 219 13.02 10.52 -10.73
CA PRO A 219 13.53 9.18 -10.47
C PRO A 219 13.92 9.01 -9.00
N PHE A 220 13.85 7.77 -8.50
CA PHE A 220 14.31 7.43 -7.17
C PHE A 220 15.83 7.66 -7.03
N ASN A 221 16.26 8.25 -5.91
CA ASN A 221 17.67 8.54 -5.59
C ASN A 221 18.45 9.33 -6.66
N ASN A 222 17.79 10.13 -7.49
CA ASN A 222 18.43 10.98 -8.48
C ASN A 222 18.38 12.46 -8.06
N ILE A 223 19.38 12.87 -7.26
CA ILE A 223 19.48 14.27 -6.75
C ILE A 223 19.60 15.29 -7.89
N PRO A 224 20.43 15.09 -8.94
CA PRO A 224 20.48 16.03 -10.06
C PRO A 224 19.13 16.23 -10.77
N ALA A 225 18.31 15.18 -10.92
CA ALA A 225 16.97 15.30 -11.49
C ALA A 225 16.04 16.10 -10.56
N LEU A 226 16.14 15.87 -9.25
CA LEU A 226 15.39 16.62 -8.23
C LEU A 226 15.74 18.12 -8.27
N GLU A 227 17.01 18.47 -8.33
CA GLU A 227 17.47 19.85 -8.42
C GLU A 227 16.96 20.54 -9.68
N ARG A 228 17.11 19.90 -10.86
CA ARG A 228 16.56 20.41 -12.12
C ARG A 228 15.03 20.63 -12.07
N MET A 229 14.33 19.71 -11.38
CA MET A 229 12.88 19.82 -11.23
C MET A 229 12.49 21.05 -10.40
N PHE A 230 13.19 21.30 -9.30
CA PHE A 230 12.96 22.50 -8.49
C PHE A 230 13.39 23.78 -9.20
N GLU A 231 14.51 23.81 -9.91
CA GLU A 231 14.91 24.98 -10.71
C GLU A 231 13.82 25.41 -11.69
N LYS A 232 13.20 24.46 -12.38
CA LYS A 232 12.16 24.72 -13.37
C LYS A 232 10.80 25.07 -12.75
N ASN A 233 10.44 24.42 -11.63
CA ASN A 233 9.04 24.40 -11.16
C ASN A 233 8.84 24.83 -9.70
N ALA A 234 9.86 25.33 -8.99
CA ALA A 234 9.76 25.70 -7.57
C ALA A 234 8.59 26.67 -7.27
N LYS A 235 8.24 27.55 -8.22
CA LYS A 235 7.11 28.48 -8.07
C LYS A 235 5.74 27.80 -8.13
N LYS A 236 5.65 26.55 -8.61
CA LYS A 236 4.41 25.80 -8.75
C LYS A 236 4.27 24.69 -7.72
N ILE A 237 5.39 24.13 -7.22
CA ILE A 237 5.42 22.99 -6.31
C ILE A 237 5.07 23.45 -4.90
N ALA A 238 3.99 22.91 -4.36
CA ALA A 238 3.56 23.11 -2.97
C ALA A 238 4.33 22.22 -1.99
N CYS A 239 4.58 20.98 -2.39
CA CYS A 239 5.29 20.00 -1.57
C CYS A 239 6.00 18.95 -2.42
N PHE A 240 7.01 18.34 -1.83
CA PHE A 240 7.62 17.09 -2.25
C PHE A 240 7.20 16.01 -1.26
N ILE A 241 6.57 14.94 -1.75
CA ILE A 241 6.17 13.79 -0.95
C ILE A 241 7.03 12.60 -1.34
N VAL A 242 7.54 11.89 -0.36
CA VAL A 242 8.46 10.77 -0.55
C VAL A 242 8.13 9.61 0.38
N GLU A 243 8.20 8.41 -0.14
CA GLU A 243 8.21 7.17 0.62
C GLU A 243 9.67 6.90 1.01
N PRO A 244 9.99 6.79 2.31
CA PRO A 244 11.39 6.79 2.77
C PRO A 244 12.13 5.47 2.51
N VAL A 245 11.41 4.38 2.17
CA VAL A 245 11.94 3.03 1.91
C VAL A 245 11.30 2.41 0.70
#